data_13f7a4220c74f1293d8c94be94b0e872
#
_entry.id   13f7a4220c74f1293d8c94be94b0e872
#
_cell.length_a   1.000
_cell.length_b   1.000
_cell.length_c   1.000
_cell.angle_alpha   90.00
_cell.angle_beta   90.00
_cell.angle_gamma   90.00
#
_symmetry.space_group_name_H-M   'P 1'
#
loop_
_entity.id
_entity.type
_entity.pdbx_description
1 polymer ?
#
loop_
_entity_poly.entity_id
_entity_poly.type
_entity_poly.pdbx_seq_one_letter_code
_entity_poly.pdbx_strand_id
1 'polypeptide(L)'
;MASGPEVAEPGDALIVNVGKSSIISVRDEDGAIRGFHNVCRHRGVRMSPEGARMSGNIVCPYHSWTYGLDGKLKFYEHMGEDFKPGCNSLKPVALRSIGGLLFICLSDNPPGDIDEMARVMEPYLAPHNVREARVAYQADLIEDGNWKLTMENNRECYHCGPN
;
A
#
# COMPACT_ATOMS: atom_id res chain seq x y z
N MET A 1 0.24 -2.27 9.88
CA MET A 1 1.49 -1.67 9.40
C MET A 1 2.01 -2.61 8.33
N ALA A 2 2.21 -2.12 7.13
CA ALA A 2 2.71 -2.93 6.02
C ALA A 2 4.24 -2.90 5.99
N SER A 3 4.88 -3.99 5.61
CA SER A 3 6.33 -4.07 5.51
C SER A 3 6.80 -4.27 4.06
N GLY A 4 7.99 -3.76 3.72
CA GLY A 4 8.60 -3.95 2.41
C GLY A 4 8.78 -5.42 2.00
N PRO A 5 9.07 -6.34 2.94
CA PRO A 5 9.15 -7.77 2.67
C PRO A 5 7.89 -8.44 2.13
N GLU A 6 6.71 -7.86 2.39
CA GLU A 6 5.44 -8.40 1.85
C GLU A 6 5.25 -8.08 0.36
N VAL A 7 6.07 -7.19 -0.18
CA VAL A 7 6.15 -6.83 -1.61
C VAL A 7 7.61 -6.94 -2.07
N ALA A 8 8.22 -8.11 -1.91
CA ALA A 8 9.64 -8.36 -2.13
C ALA A 8 10.02 -8.39 -3.62
N GLU A 9 9.21 -9.05 -4.44
CA GLU A 9 9.49 -9.27 -5.84
C GLU A 9 8.54 -8.47 -6.76
N PRO A 10 8.94 -8.14 -7.99
CA PRO A 10 8.04 -7.54 -8.96
C PRO A 10 6.73 -8.33 -9.11
N GLY A 11 5.62 -7.63 -9.03
CA GLY A 11 4.29 -8.22 -9.05
C GLY A 11 3.75 -8.65 -7.67
N ASP A 12 4.57 -8.69 -6.62
CA ASP A 12 4.04 -8.87 -5.28
C ASP A 12 3.18 -7.66 -4.89
N ALA A 13 2.02 -7.94 -4.34
CA ALA A 13 1.08 -6.91 -3.96
C ALA A 13 0.51 -7.16 -2.57
N LEU A 14 0.37 -6.08 -1.82
CA LEU A 14 -0.28 -6.07 -0.52
C LEU A 14 -1.53 -5.18 -0.60
N ILE A 15 -2.66 -5.72 -0.16
CA ILE A 15 -3.91 -4.98 -0.07
C ILE A 15 -4.09 -4.51 1.37
N VAL A 16 -4.14 -3.19 1.55
CA VAL A 16 -4.31 -2.56 2.86
C VAL A 16 -5.63 -1.80 2.90
N ASN A 17 -6.43 -2.05 3.92
CA ASN A 17 -7.66 -1.31 4.17
C ASN A 17 -7.40 -0.24 5.23
N VAL A 18 -7.63 1.03 4.87
CA VAL A 18 -7.49 2.18 5.77
C VAL A 18 -8.84 2.90 5.85
N GLY A 19 -9.57 2.66 6.92
CA GLY A 19 -10.95 3.13 7.06
C GLY A 19 -11.84 2.57 5.94
N LYS A 20 -12.38 3.44 5.10
CA LYS A 20 -13.23 3.06 3.95
C LYS A 20 -12.45 2.85 2.66
N SER A 21 -11.15 3.11 2.65
CA SER A 21 -10.30 3.04 1.48
C SER A 21 -9.56 1.70 1.44
N SER A 22 -9.59 1.03 0.29
CA SER A 22 -8.76 -0.13 -0.01
C SER A 22 -7.63 0.30 -0.94
N ILE A 23 -6.40 -0.06 -0.60
CA ILE A 23 -5.19 0.36 -1.30
C ILE A 23 -4.43 -0.87 -1.76
N ILE A 24 -3.96 -0.83 -3.00
CA ILE A 24 -3.00 -1.79 -3.55
C ILE A 24 -1.61 -1.17 -3.39
N SER A 25 -0.74 -1.82 -2.63
CA SER A 25 0.70 -1.54 -2.65
C SER A 25 1.37 -2.64 -3.46
N VAL A 26 2.05 -2.31 -4.54
CA VAL A 26 2.62 -3.29 -5.48
C VAL A 26 4.06 -2.92 -5.82
N ARG A 27 4.93 -3.92 -5.95
CA ARG A 27 6.28 -3.70 -6.49
C ARG A 27 6.20 -3.72 -8.01
N ASP A 28 6.63 -2.61 -8.60
CA ASP A 28 6.76 -2.45 -10.04
C ASP A 28 7.98 -3.22 -10.59
N GLU A 29 8.03 -3.39 -11.91
CA GLU A 29 9.16 -4.01 -12.63
C GLU A 29 10.48 -3.25 -12.43
N ASP A 30 10.42 -1.94 -12.20
CA ASP A 30 11.56 -1.08 -11.85
C ASP A 30 12.06 -1.26 -10.42
N GLY A 31 11.41 -2.12 -9.62
CA GLY A 31 11.72 -2.33 -8.21
C GLY A 31 11.12 -1.27 -7.27
N ALA A 32 10.41 -0.26 -7.79
CA ALA A 32 9.72 0.73 -6.98
C ALA A 32 8.43 0.16 -6.38
N ILE A 33 8.13 0.51 -5.12
CA ILE A 33 6.84 0.18 -4.51
C ILE A 33 5.88 1.35 -4.79
N ARG A 34 4.75 1.03 -5.42
CA ARG A 34 3.72 2.00 -5.78
C ARG A 34 2.42 1.71 -5.05
N GLY A 35 1.71 2.77 -4.70
CA GLY A 35 0.39 2.69 -4.07
C GLY A 35 -0.72 3.19 -5.00
N PHE A 36 -1.83 2.47 -5.05
CA PHE A 36 -3.01 2.87 -5.82
C PHE A 36 -4.28 2.59 -5.02
N HIS A 37 -5.32 3.41 -5.24
CA HIS A 37 -6.66 3.02 -4.79
C HIS A 37 -7.09 1.73 -5.48
N ASN A 38 -7.55 0.75 -4.72
CA ASN A 38 -8.02 -0.56 -5.21
C ASN A 38 -9.42 -0.45 -5.83
N VAL A 39 -9.54 0.45 -6.81
CA VAL A 39 -10.81 0.81 -7.45
C VAL A 39 -10.60 0.95 -8.95
N CYS A 40 -11.30 0.13 -9.74
CA CYS A 40 -11.28 0.21 -11.20
C CYS A 40 -11.85 1.55 -11.68
N ARG A 41 -11.15 2.19 -12.60
CA ARG A 41 -11.54 3.50 -13.17
C ARG A 41 -12.74 3.41 -14.11
N HIS A 42 -13.15 2.21 -14.52
CA HIS A 42 -14.32 1.99 -15.37
C HIS A 42 -15.64 2.18 -14.61
N ARG A 43 -15.89 1.36 -13.58
CA ARG A 43 -17.16 1.36 -12.82
C ARG A 43 -16.98 1.21 -11.31
N GLY A 44 -15.82 1.55 -10.77
CA GLY A 44 -15.61 1.62 -9.33
C GLY A 44 -15.54 0.28 -8.59
N VAL A 45 -15.40 -0.84 -9.30
CA VAL A 45 -15.29 -2.16 -8.68
C VAL A 45 -13.93 -2.31 -8.00
N ARG A 46 -13.89 -2.96 -6.83
CA ARG A 46 -12.65 -3.40 -6.18
C ARG A 46 -11.95 -4.42 -7.10
N MET A 47 -10.70 -4.18 -7.42
CA MET A 47 -9.97 -4.99 -8.41
C MET A 47 -9.35 -6.23 -7.81
N SER A 48 -8.79 -6.13 -6.61
CA SER A 48 -8.07 -7.23 -5.98
C SER A 48 -8.56 -7.52 -4.58
N PRO A 49 -8.79 -8.81 -4.24
CA PRO A 49 -8.98 -9.23 -2.87
C PRO A 49 -7.66 -9.20 -2.08
N GLU A 50 -7.74 -9.39 -0.78
CA GLU A 50 -6.56 -9.53 0.09
C GLU A 50 -5.70 -10.74 -0.32
N GLY A 51 -4.37 -10.58 -0.19
CA GLY A 51 -3.40 -11.65 -0.47
C GLY A 51 -3.19 -11.98 -1.96
N ALA A 52 -3.62 -11.11 -2.88
CA ALA A 52 -3.43 -11.35 -4.30
C ALA A 52 -2.00 -11.04 -4.75
N ARG A 53 -1.44 -11.90 -5.59
CA ARG A 53 -0.22 -11.63 -6.35
C ARG A 53 -0.58 -11.16 -7.77
N MET A 54 0.08 -10.11 -8.24
CA MET A 54 -0.14 -9.54 -9.56
C MET A 54 0.84 -10.15 -10.56
N SER A 55 0.33 -10.90 -11.52
CA SER A 55 1.15 -11.51 -12.59
C SER A 55 1.45 -10.48 -13.68
N GLY A 56 2.31 -9.48 -13.38
CA GLY A 56 2.74 -8.44 -14.33
C GLY A 56 1.71 -7.36 -14.65
N ASN A 57 0.44 -7.55 -14.30
CA ASN A 57 -0.64 -6.58 -14.52
C ASN A 57 -1.71 -6.68 -13.43
N ILE A 58 -2.42 -5.58 -13.23
CA ILE A 58 -3.58 -5.49 -12.34
C ILE A 58 -4.84 -5.58 -13.21
N VAL A 59 -5.55 -6.70 -13.14
CA VAL A 59 -6.71 -6.96 -14.00
C VAL A 59 -8.01 -6.78 -13.20
N CYS A 60 -8.93 -5.97 -13.73
CA CYS A 60 -10.25 -5.78 -13.15
C CYS A 60 -11.11 -7.04 -13.40
N PRO A 61 -11.69 -7.67 -12.37
CA PRO A 61 -12.46 -8.91 -12.54
C PRO A 61 -13.83 -8.68 -13.20
N TYR A 62 -14.25 -7.42 -13.37
CA TYR A 62 -15.58 -7.12 -13.91
C TYR A 62 -15.61 -7.09 -15.44
N HIS A 63 -14.74 -6.26 -16.08
CA HIS A 63 -14.71 -6.13 -17.54
C HIS A 63 -13.27 -6.19 -18.08
N SER A 64 -12.37 -6.86 -17.37
CA SER A 64 -10.99 -7.12 -17.79
C SER A 64 -10.15 -5.88 -18.13
N TRP A 65 -10.57 -4.67 -17.66
CA TRP A 65 -9.68 -3.53 -17.76
C TRP A 65 -8.37 -3.85 -17.07
N THR A 66 -7.27 -3.69 -17.80
CA THR A 66 -5.95 -4.13 -17.36
C THR A 66 -5.03 -2.93 -17.20
N TYR A 67 -4.41 -2.85 -16.04
CA TYR A 67 -3.45 -1.81 -15.70
C TYR A 67 -2.08 -2.42 -15.51
N GLY A 68 -1.03 -1.67 -15.88
CA GLY A 68 0.34 -2.03 -15.53
C GLY A 68 0.58 -1.90 -14.03
N LEU A 69 1.70 -2.43 -13.56
CA LEU A 69 2.14 -2.24 -12.17
C LEU A 69 2.49 -0.77 -11.89
N ASP A 70 2.72 0.04 -12.95
CA ASP A 70 2.86 1.50 -12.90
C ASP A 70 1.50 2.24 -12.81
N GLY A 71 0.38 1.50 -12.79
CA GLY A 71 -0.98 2.03 -12.72
C GLY A 71 -1.57 2.53 -14.03
N LYS A 72 -0.83 2.53 -15.13
CA LYS A 72 -1.35 2.98 -16.43
C LYS A 72 -2.32 1.97 -17.02
N LEU A 73 -3.41 2.46 -17.62
CA LEU A 73 -4.36 1.62 -18.35
C LEU A 73 -3.70 1.09 -19.62
N LYS A 74 -3.56 -0.24 -19.74
CA LYS A 74 -2.94 -0.95 -20.85
C LYS A 74 -3.94 -1.59 -21.79
N PHE A 75 -5.05 -2.13 -21.26
CA PHE A 75 -6.07 -2.79 -22.04
C PHE A 75 -7.47 -2.40 -21.58
N TYR A 76 -8.35 -2.17 -22.55
CA TYR A 76 -9.76 -1.82 -22.36
C TYR A 76 -10.52 -2.16 -23.65
N GLU A 77 -11.82 -2.40 -23.55
CA GLU A 77 -12.70 -2.70 -24.67
C GLU A 77 -13.96 -1.84 -24.67
N HIS A 78 -14.61 -1.76 -25.82
CA HIS A 78 -15.93 -1.12 -26.01
C HIS A 78 -16.00 0.36 -25.63
N MET A 79 -14.91 1.09 -25.81
CA MET A 79 -14.85 2.53 -25.60
C MET A 79 -14.90 3.26 -26.94
N GLY A 80 -15.55 4.42 -26.98
CA GLY A 80 -15.61 5.26 -28.19
C GLY A 80 -14.27 5.88 -28.57
N GLU A 81 -14.22 6.45 -29.80
CA GLU A 81 -12.99 7.03 -30.36
C GLU A 81 -12.41 8.19 -29.53
N ASP A 82 -13.27 8.91 -28.79
CA ASP A 82 -12.85 10.02 -27.92
C ASP A 82 -12.26 9.57 -26.57
N PHE A 83 -12.19 8.25 -26.32
CA PHE A 83 -11.68 7.73 -25.07
C PHE A 83 -10.19 7.99 -24.88
N LYS A 84 -9.80 8.56 -23.75
CA LYS A 84 -8.42 8.88 -23.40
C LYS A 84 -7.89 7.93 -22.32
N PRO A 85 -7.15 6.89 -22.68
CA PRO A 85 -6.64 5.89 -21.70
C PRO A 85 -5.82 6.52 -20.57
N GLY A 86 -5.01 7.53 -20.88
CA GLY A 86 -4.15 8.21 -19.91
C GLY A 86 -4.93 8.89 -18.76
N CYS A 87 -6.17 9.33 -19.01
CA CYS A 87 -7.03 9.91 -17.99
C CYS A 87 -7.69 8.86 -17.09
N ASN A 88 -7.58 7.59 -17.46
CA ASN A 88 -8.21 6.46 -16.78
C ASN A 88 -7.22 5.52 -16.10
N SER A 89 -5.99 5.97 -15.88
CA SER A 89 -5.00 5.30 -15.03
C SER A 89 -5.48 5.20 -13.58
N LEU A 90 -4.98 4.22 -12.83
CA LEU A 90 -5.30 4.08 -11.42
C LEU A 90 -4.96 5.37 -10.65
N LYS A 91 -5.81 5.73 -9.70
CA LYS A 91 -5.54 6.89 -8.83
C LYS A 91 -4.39 6.52 -7.89
N PRO A 92 -3.25 7.22 -7.96
CA PRO A 92 -2.12 6.93 -7.10
C PRO A 92 -2.42 7.33 -5.64
N VAL A 93 -1.71 6.68 -4.73
CA VAL A 93 -1.66 7.01 -3.31
C VAL A 93 -0.21 7.32 -2.98
N ALA A 94 0.03 8.40 -2.23
CA ALA A 94 1.36 8.72 -1.77
C ALA A 94 1.87 7.61 -0.84
N LEU A 95 2.99 6.99 -1.23
CA LEU A 95 3.61 5.88 -0.52
C LEU A 95 5.10 6.15 -0.37
N ARG A 96 5.64 5.91 0.83
CA ARG A 96 7.07 6.01 1.13
C ARG A 96 7.52 4.82 1.95
N SER A 97 8.65 4.22 1.57
CA SER A 97 9.33 3.23 2.39
C SER A 97 10.41 3.90 3.24
N ILE A 98 10.36 3.69 4.55
CA ILE A 98 11.36 4.19 5.51
C ILE A 98 11.83 2.98 6.33
N GLY A 99 13.09 2.63 6.23
CA GLY A 99 13.68 1.51 6.96
C GLY A 99 13.02 0.14 6.71
N GLY A 100 12.24 0.00 5.62
CA GLY A 100 11.47 -1.22 5.32
C GLY A 100 10.00 -1.15 5.73
N LEU A 101 9.58 -0.13 6.47
CA LEU A 101 8.18 0.14 6.78
C LEU A 101 7.54 0.97 5.65
N LEU A 102 6.30 0.66 5.29
CA LEU A 102 5.55 1.38 4.26
C LEU A 102 4.59 2.37 4.91
N PHE A 103 4.76 3.64 4.55
CA PHE A 103 3.90 4.75 4.99
C PHE A 103 3.02 5.17 3.82
N ILE A 104 1.72 5.34 4.09
CA ILE A 104 0.70 5.70 3.11
C ILE A 104 0.03 7.01 3.55
N CYS A 105 -0.15 7.93 2.61
CA CYS A 105 -0.95 9.13 2.82
C CYS A 105 -2.07 9.18 1.77
N LEU A 106 -3.32 9.27 2.24
CA LEU A 106 -4.51 9.31 1.39
C LEU A 106 -4.89 10.73 0.96
N SER A 107 -4.15 11.76 1.43
CA SER A 107 -4.36 13.14 1.01
C SER A 107 -3.94 13.34 -0.44
N ASP A 108 -4.72 14.11 -1.20
CA ASP A 108 -4.33 14.54 -2.55
C ASP A 108 -3.11 15.52 -2.51
N ASN A 109 -2.87 16.15 -1.35
CA ASN A 109 -1.70 16.97 -1.06
C ASN A 109 -0.99 16.41 0.17
N PRO A 110 -0.13 15.39 0.01
CA PRO A 110 0.61 14.81 1.13
C PRO A 110 1.56 15.85 1.74
N PRO A 111 1.76 15.84 3.08
CA PRO A 111 2.72 16.74 3.72
C PRO A 111 4.13 16.50 3.18
N GLY A 112 4.91 17.61 3.06
CA GLY A 112 6.26 17.57 2.51
C GLY A 112 7.34 17.14 3.51
N ASP A 113 6.98 16.83 4.74
CA ASP A 113 7.90 16.51 5.84
C ASP A 113 8.31 15.02 5.90
N ILE A 114 7.79 14.20 5.02
CA ILE A 114 8.07 12.74 5.00
C ILE A 114 9.57 12.43 4.80
N ASP A 115 10.28 13.25 4.04
CA ASP A 115 11.71 13.06 3.80
C ASP A 115 12.53 13.44 5.05
N GLU A 116 12.11 14.44 5.81
CA GLU A 116 12.70 14.77 7.10
C GLU A 116 12.43 13.65 8.13
N MET A 117 11.21 13.15 8.16
CA MET A 117 10.87 12.00 9.00
C MET A 117 11.72 10.78 8.63
N ALA A 118 11.92 10.51 7.35
CA ALA A 118 12.77 9.43 6.87
C ALA A 118 14.20 9.58 7.38
N ARG A 119 14.78 10.77 7.25
CA ARG A 119 16.14 11.07 7.69
C ARG A 119 16.31 10.85 9.21
N VAL A 120 15.31 11.22 9.99
CA VAL A 120 15.35 11.04 11.46
C VAL A 120 15.14 9.57 11.86
N MET A 121 14.24 8.85 11.19
CA MET A 121 13.87 7.49 11.58
C MET A 121 14.83 6.42 11.05
N GLU A 122 15.41 6.60 9.87
CA GLU A 122 16.25 5.58 9.22
C GLU A 122 17.37 5.05 10.13
N PRO A 123 18.13 5.88 10.89
CA PRO A 123 19.18 5.39 11.79
C PRO A 123 18.68 4.47 12.92
N TYR A 124 17.43 4.68 13.36
CA TYR A 124 16.82 3.84 14.40
C TYR A 124 16.26 2.54 13.83
N LEU A 125 15.82 2.53 12.58
CA LEU A 125 15.25 1.35 11.92
C LEU A 125 16.33 0.46 11.30
N ALA A 126 17.44 1.03 10.84
CA ALA A 126 18.51 0.30 10.17
C ALA A 126 19.05 -0.90 10.95
N PRO A 127 19.29 -0.83 12.28
CA PRO A 127 19.78 -1.98 13.05
C PRO A 127 18.83 -3.18 13.07
N HIS A 128 17.53 -2.96 12.84
CA HIS A 128 16.52 -4.03 12.86
C HIS A 128 16.38 -4.75 11.52
N ASN A 129 17.01 -4.25 10.46
CA ASN A 129 17.01 -4.83 9.11
C ASN A 129 15.59 -5.23 8.61
N VAL A 130 14.59 -4.39 8.87
CA VAL A 130 13.18 -4.68 8.57
C VAL A 130 12.94 -4.92 7.07
N ARG A 131 13.81 -4.39 6.21
CA ARG A 131 13.73 -4.58 4.74
C ARG A 131 13.86 -6.04 4.33
N GLU A 132 14.61 -6.84 5.10
CA GLU A 132 14.87 -8.26 4.83
C GLU A 132 14.13 -9.18 5.81
N ALA A 133 13.40 -8.62 6.75
CA ALA A 133 12.60 -9.39 7.69
C ALA A 133 11.48 -10.15 6.96
N ARG A 134 11.05 -11.26 7.54
CA ARG A 134 9.88 -12.00 7.08
C ARG A 134 8.81 -11.94 8.15
N VAL A 135 7.54 -11.85 7.73
CA VAL A 135 6.41 -11.95 8.64
C VAL A 135 6.36 -13.38 9.16
N ALA A 136 6.66 -13.58 10.44
CA ALA A 136 6.63 -14.89 11.06
C ALA A 136 5.22 -15.25 11.56
N TYR A 137 4.45 -14.25 11.95
CA TYR A 137 3.08 -14.42 12.45
C TYR A 137 2.30 -13.14 12.24
N GLN A 138 1.03 -13.28 11.90
CA GLN A 138 0.07 -12.16 11.79
C GLN A 138 -1.21 -12.54 12.51
N ALA A 139 -1.74 -11.61 13.29
CA ALA A 139 -3.05 -11.72 13.94
C ALA A 139 -3.74 -10.37 13.98
N ASP A 140 -5.05 -10.39 13.84
CA ASP A 140 -5.90 -9.23 14.06
C ASP A 140 -6.45 -9.26 15.49
N LEU A 141 -6.12 -8.23 16.26
CA LEU A 141 -6.67 -8.00 17.59
C LEU A 141 -7.75 -6.91 17.47
N ILE A 142 -8.98 -7.29 17.75
CA ILE A 142 -10.12 -6.37 17.71
C ILE A 142 -10.26 -5.72 19.09
N GLU A 143 -10.08 -4.39 19.11
CA GLU A 143 -10.26 -3.56 20.30
C GLU A 143 -11.51 -2.70 20.12
N ASP A 144 -12.47 -2.83 21.02
CA ASP A 144 -13.68 -2.01 21.02
C ASP A 144 -13.42 -0.67 21.73
N GLY A 145 -12.65 0.18 21.06
CA GLY A 145 -12.17 1.44 21.63
C GLY A 145 -11.72 2.45 20.59
N ASN A 146 -11.35 3.64 21.10
CA ASN A 146 -10.76 4.67 20.26
C ASN A 146 -9.30 4.29 19.93
N TRP A 147 -8.95 4.27 18.64
CA TRP A 147 -7.59 3.94 18.19
C TRP A 147 -6.47 4.77 18.84
N LYS A 148 -6.78 6.00 19.27
CA LYS A 148 -5.81 6.87 19.97
C LYS A 148 -5.41 6.28 21.34
N LEU A 149 -6.35 5.66 22.05
CA LEU A 149 -6.06 4.99 23.32
C LEU A 149 -5.14 3.79 23.10
N THR A 150 -5.38 3.02 22.06
CA THR A 150 -4.51 1.90 21.68
C THR A 150 -3.09 2.39 21.34
N MET A 151 -2.98 3.51 20.61
CA MET A 151 -1.68 4.12 20.29
C MET A 151 -0.97 4.67 21.54
N GLU A 152 -1.70 5.31 22.46
CA GLU A 152 -1.15 5.79 23.72
C GLU A 152 -0.65 4.63 24.59
N ASN A 153 -1.46 3.59 24.75
CA ASN A 153 -1.07 2.38 25.49
C ASN A 153 0.18 1.71 24.92
N ASN A 154 0.32 1.68 23.59
CA ASN A 154 1.51 1.13 22.94
C ASN A 154 2.77 1.98 23.16
N ARG A 155 2.63 3.25 23.52
CA ARG A 155 3.76 4.18 23.82
C ARG A 155 4.16 4.16 25.28
N GLU A 156 3.32 3.65 26.14
CA GLU A 156 3.56 3.56 27.59
C GLU A 156 4.08 2.17 27.94
N CYS A 157 5.33 2.07 28.36
CA CYS A 157 5.91 0.82 28.85
C CYS A 157 5.51 0.50 30.32
N TYR A 158 4.41 1.03 30.81
CA TYR A 158 3.98 0.80 32.19
C TYR A 158 3.66 -0.66 32.48
N HIS A 159 3.19 -1.39 31.49
CA HIS A 159 2.91 -2.83 31.56
C HIS A 159 4.13 -3.72 31.26
N CYS A 160 5.23 -3.14 30.79
CA CYS A 160 6.49 -3.85 30.70
C CYS A 160 7.04 -3.98 32.12
N GLY A 161 6.72 -5.06 32.79
CA GLY A 161 7.14 -5.30 34.18
C GLY A 161 8.65 -5.14 34.34
N PRO A 162 9.13 -4.81 35.53
CA PRO A 162 10.57 -4.75 35.78
C PRO A 162 11.16 -6.15 35.59
N ASN A 163 11.94 -6.30 34.54
CA ASN A 163 12.80 -7.45 34.32
C ASN A 163 14.17 -7.15 34.93
#